data_2374d976c14c8f5564e672af512855b3
#
_entry.id   2374d976c14c8f5564e672af512855b3
#
_cell.length_a   1.000
_cell.length_b   1.000
_cell.length_c   1.000
_cell.angle_alpha   90.00
_cell.angle_beta   90.00
_cell.angle_gamma   90.00
#
_symmetry.space_group_name_H-M   'P 1'
#
loop_
_entity.id
_entity.type
_entity.pdbx_description
1 polymer ?
#
loop_
_entity_poly.entity_id
_entity_poly.type
_entity_poly.pdbx_seq_one_letter_code
_entity_poly.pdbx_strand_id
1 'polypeptide(L)'
;MGYHIVNFLIHFLSAAFLFFAILYLLETPNLKEKFSKRRNFIAFLSATLWAIHPIQTQAVTYIVQRMASMAAMFYILSILCYIKCRMSGASLHRIFCLLGCVLTFLLALGSKENAAMLPASLLLIELTCYKKFNWRFSKKIYFWGSVVIGVIILILTVWFFSPDITFSWLNGYRNRPFTLTERILTEPRIVLFYLSQILFPLPNRLSVEHDVILSTSFFQPWTTLPAILLTLLLMGLGISQIRKRPIIALAVLFFFLNHIIESTVIPLELVFEHRNYLPSMFLFLPIATGFKWLYDYCAAKKQPLTGILFGLLVLLMVSLGIGTYTRNLAWATEVSLWRDAMKKAPQSARPLTILACQLYYGPAATSCLYNEALRIYENARTLSLK
;
A
#
# COMPACT_ATOMS: atom_id res chain seq x y z
N MET A 1 12.29 15.88 16.54
CA MET A 1 11.16 16.63 15.95
C MET A 1 11.29 16.86 14.44
N GLY A 2 12.38 17.39 13.91
CA GLY A 2 12.52 17.73 12.47
C GLY A 2 12.18 16.60 11.50
N TYR A 3 12.58 15.38 11.78
CA TYR A 3 12.28 14.22 10.91
C TYR A 3 10.79 13.89 10.80
N HIS A 4 10.02 14.06 11.86
CA HIS A 4 8.56 13.84 11.84
C HIS A 4 7.83 14.91 11.04
N ILE A 5 8.29 16.17 11.11
CA ILE A 5 7.75 17.27 10.30
C ILE A 5 7.94 16.96 8.81
N VAL A 6 9.13 16.53 8.41
CA VAL A 6 9.41 16.15 7.01
C VAL A 6 8.51 14.98 6.58
N ASN A 7 8.36 13.94 7.39
CA ASN A 7 7.51 12.81 7.05
C ASN A 7 6.03 13.23 6.93
N PHE A 8 5.57 14.11 7.82
CA PHE A 8 4.21 14.66 7.74
C PHE A 8 4.00 15.51 6.47
N LEU A 9 4.99 16.33 6.08
CA LEU A 9 4.94 17.10 4.84
C LEU A 9 4.90 16.19 3.60
N ILE A 10 5.70 15.12 3.58
CA ILE A 10 5.67 14.11 2.51
C ILE A 10 4.29 13.47 2.43
N HIS A 11 3.69 13.11 3.56
CA HIS A 11 2.36 12.52 3.62
C HIS A 11 1.27 13.50 3.15
N PHE A 12 1.33 14.75 3.59
CA PHE A 12 0.43 15.81 3.14
C PHE A 12 0.52 16.04 1.63
N LEU A 13 1.74 16.14 1.09
CA LEU A 13 1.96 16.27 -0.35
C LEU A 13 1.47 15.04 -1.13
N SER A 14 1.68 13.84 -0.59
CA SER A 14 1.15 12.60 -1.18
C SER A 14 -0.38 12.63 -1.27
N ALA A 15 -1.06 13.08 -0.20
CA ALA A 15 -2.52 13.22 -0.18
C ALA A 15 -3.00 14.31 -1.18
N ALA A 16 -2.30 15.43 -1.27
CA ALA A 16 -2.60 16.49 -2.22
C ALA A 16 -2.41 16.02 -3.68
N PHE A 17 -1.30 15.34 -3.97
CA PHE A 17 -1.07 14.77 -5.30
C PHE A 17 -2.09 13.67 -5.63
N LEU A 18 -2.49 12.85 -4.65
CA LEU A 18 -3.54 11.86 -4.82
C LEU A 18 -4.89 12.50 -5.13
N PHE A 19 -5.25 13.58 -4.42
CA PHE A 19 -6.44 14.37 -4.72
C PHE A 19 -6.46 14.82 -6.19
N PHE A 20 -5.37 15.46 -6.66
CA PHE A 20 -5.29 15.91 -8.05
C PHE A 20 -5.24 14.74 -9.03
N ALA A 21 -4.53 13.65 -8.72
CA ALA A 21 -4.49 12.46 -9.57
C ALA A 21 -5.91 11.88 -9.78
N ILE A 22 -6.68 11.70 -8.70
CA ILE A 22 -8.07 11.23 -8.78
C ILE A 22 -8.95 12.25 -9.50
N LEU A 23 -8.80 13.53 -9.23
CA LEU A 23 -9.56 14.60 -9.87
C LEU A 23 -9.46 14.53 -11.40
N TYR A 24 -8.23 14.44 -11.93
CA TYR A 24 -7.97 14.32 -13.36
C TYR A 24 -8.30 12.92 -13.91
N LEU A 25 -8.12 11.87 -13.10
CA LEU A 25 -8.52 10.50 -13.47
C LEU A 25 -10.02 10.43 -13.77
N LEU A 26 -10.84 11.10 -12.97
CA LEU A 26 -12.30 11.14 -13.19
C LEU A 26 -12.72 11.98 -14.41
N GLU A 27 -11.81 12.74 -15.00
CA GLU A 27 -12.01 13.47 -16.28
C GLU A 27 -11.59 12.66 -17.51
N THR A 28 -10.99 11.48 -17.33
CA THR A 28 -10.59 10.63 -18.44
C THR A 28 -11.78 10.15 -19.27
N PRO A 29 -11.61 9.84 -20.56
CA PRO A 29 -12.72 9.57 -21.49
C PRO A 29 -13.71 8.49 -21.03
N ASN A 30 -13.26 7.51 -20.26
CA ASN A 30 -14.11 6.42 -19.78
C ASN A 30 -14.94 6.80 -18.52
N LEU A 31 -14.50 7.80 -17.77
CA LEU A 31 -15.08 8.17 -16.48
C LEU A 31 -15.82 9.50 -16.51
N LYS A 32 -15.43 10.43 -17.39
CA LYS A 32 -15.93 11.80 -17.46
C LYS A 32 -17.45 11.92 -17.48
N GLU A 33 -18.14 11.15 -18.33
CA GLU A 33 -19.60 11.22 -18.45
C GLU A 33 -20.33 10.91 -17.14
N LYS A 34 -19.78 9.97 -16.34
CA LYS A 34 -20.41 9.49 -15.10
C LYS A 34 -20.05 10.35 -13.88
N PHE A 35 -18.84 10.93 -13.86
CA PHE A 35 -18.26 11.46 -12.62
C PHE A 35 -17.88 12.95 -12.67
N SER A 36 -17.87 13.61 -13.83
CA SER A 36 -17.43 14.99 -14.01
C SER A 36 -18.05 15.97 -13.01
N LYS A 37 -19.37 15.92 -12.83
CA LYS A 37 -20.09 16.81 -11.90
C LYS A 37 -19.80 16.53 -10.41
N ARG A 38 -19.26 15.35 -10.07
CA ARG A 38 -19.06 14.85 -8.70
C ARG A 38 -17.58 14.70 -8.35
N ARG A 39 -16.69 14.95 -9.30
CA ARG A 39 -15.25 14.64 -9.21
C ARG A 39 -14.56 15.28 -8.02
N ASN A 40 -14.85 16.56 -7.73
CA ASN A 40 -14.19 17.30 -6.63
C ASN A 40 -14.48 16.64 -5.28
N PHE A 41 -15.75 16.31 -5.03
CA PHE A 41 -16.14 15.62 -3.80
C PHE A 41 -15.53 14.22 -3.71
N ILE A 42 -15.61 13.44 -4.80
CA ILE A 42 -15.09 12.06 -4.83
C ILE A 42 -13.57 12.07 -4.62
N ALA A 43 -12.85 12.96 -5.31
CA ALA A 43 -11.40 13.07 -5.18
C ALA A 43 -11.00 13.50 -3.78
N PHE A 44 -11.66 14.52 -3.22
CA PHE A 44 -11.42 15.00 -1.87
C PHE A 44 -11.68 13.91 -0.83
N LEU A 45 -12.85 13.27 -0.88
CA LEU A 45 -13.19 12.22 0.08
C LEU A 45 -12.24 11.02 -0.01
N SER A 46 -11.89 10.58 -1.22
CA SER A 46 -10.94 9.47 -1.41
C SER A 46 -9.57 9.78 -0.83
N ALA A 47 -9.01 10.95 -1.15
CA ALA A 47 -7.70 11.37 -0.66
C ALA A 47 -7.70 11.58 0.86
N THR A 48 -8.77 12.15 1.43
CA THR A 48 -8.91 12.36 2.87
C THR A 48 -9.02 11.03 3.62
N LEU A 49 -9.88 10.10 3.17
CA LEU A 49 -10.00 8.77 3.78
C LEU A 49 -8.67 8.03 3.76
N TRP A 50 -7.92 8.11 2.64
CA TRP A 50 -6.58 7.52 2.55
C TRP A 50 -5.61 8.18 3.54
N ALA A 51 -5.61 9.51 3.61
CA ALA A 51 -4.66 10.26 4.44
C ALA A 51 -4.88 10.04 5.95
N ILE A 52 -6.13 10.03 6.41
CA ILE A 52 -6.43 9.87 7.85
C ILE A 52 -6.50 8.41 8.30
N HIS A 53 -6.25 7.45 7.40
CA HIS A 53 -6.42 6.03 7.69
C HIS A 53 -5.31 5.51 8.63
N PRO A 54 -5.63 4.77 9.71
CA PRO A 54 -4.66 4.30 10.70
C PRO A 54 -3.53 3.42 10.13
N ILE A 55 -3.75 2.73 9.01
CA ILE A 55 -2.75 1.90 8.33
C ILE A 55 -1.54 2.70 7.85
N GLN A 56 -1.69 4.03 7.66
CA GLN A 56 -0.62 4.90 7.17
C GLN A 56 0.39 5.25 8.29
N THR A 57 0.02 5.03 9.56
CA THR A 57 0.84 5.44 10.70
C THR A 57 2.27 4.90 10.62
N GLN A 58 2.46 3.63 10.27
CA GLN A 58 3.79 3.06 10.19
C GLN A 58 4.66 3.73 9.10
N ALA A 59 4.09 4.05 7.94
CA ALA A 59 4.82 4.70 6.86
C ALA A 59 5.17 6.18 7.15
N VAL A 60 4.36 6.86 8.00
CA VAL A 60 4.51 8.27 8.31
C VAL A 60 5.33 8.49 9.57
N THR A 61 5.03 7.73 10.64
CA THR A 61 5.63 7.95 11.96
C THR A 61 6.99 7.27 12.10
N TYR A 62 7.19 6.10 11.47
CA TYR A 62 8.46 5.39 11.54
C TYR A 62 9.50 6.06 10.62
N ILE A 63 10.53 6.69 11.21
CA ILE A 63 11.50 7.53 10.52
C ILE A 63 12.21 6.78 9.37
N VAL A 64 12.58 5.51 9.58
CA VAL A 64 13.24 4.68 8.58
C VAL A 64 12.35 4.44 7.35
N GLN A 65 11.02 4.43 7.52
CA GLN A 65 10.08 4.19 6.42
C GLN A 65 9.77 5.44 5.57
N ARG A 66 10.52 6.54 5.76
CA ARG A 66 10.47 7.70 4.86
C ARG A 66 10.65 7.31 3.41
N MET A 67 11.53 6.33 3.14
CA MET A 67 11.73 5.80 1.79
C MET A 67 10.42 5.31 1.15
N ALA A 68 9.54 4.65 1.90
CA ALA A 68 8.26 4.15 1.39
C ALA A 68 7.27 5.29 1.09
N SER A 69 7.18 6.29 1.99
CA SER A 69 6.30 7.45 1.77
C SER A 69 6.82 8.37 0.66
N MET A 70 8.13 8.58 0.54
CA MET A 70 8.74 9.33 -0.58
C MET A 70 8.54 8.64 -1.92
N ALA A 71 8.79 7.32 -1.99
CA ALA A 71 8.54 6.55 -3.20
C ALA A 71 7.08 6.68 -3.65
N ALA A 72 6.13 6.55 -2.72
CA ALA A 72 4.71 6.71 -3.01
C ALA A 72 4.36 8.15 -3.45
N MET A 73 4.93 9.18 -2.82
CA MET A 73 4.72 10.58 -3.21
C MET A 73 5.13 10.81 -4.66
N PHE A 74 6.34 10.40 -5.04
CA PHE A 74 6.83 10.54 -6.41
C PHE A 74 6.09 9.65 -7.39
N TYR A 75 5.67 8.47 -6.97
CA TYR A 75 4.85 7.55 -7.76
C TYR A 75 3.48 8.18 -8.11
N ILE A 76 2.79 8.77 -7.12
CA ILE A 76 1.51 9.45 -7.31
C ILE A 76 1.68 10.67 -8.22
N LEU A 77 2.76 11.44 -8.03
CA LEU A 77 3.08 12.58 -8.88
C LEU A 77 3.37 12.14 -10.33
N SER A 78 4.04 11.01 -10.53
CA SER A 78 4.28 10.45 -11.85
C SER A 78 2.97 10.04 -12.54
N ILE A 79 2.04 9.40 -11.82
CA ILE A 79 0.68 9.11 -12.32
C ILE A 79 -0.04 10.41 -12.72
N LEU A 80 0.02 11.44 -11.88
CA LEU A 80 -0.60 12.74 -12.16
C LEU A 80 -0.01 13.39 -13.43
N CYS A 81 1.31 13.40 -13.58
CA CYS A 81 2.00 13.88 -14.76
C CYS A 81 1.59 13.09 -16.01
N TYR A 82 1.50 11.76 -15.90
CA TYR A 82 1.06 10.91 -16.99
C TYR A 82 -0.37 11.22 -17.43
N ILE A 83 -1.32 11.33 -16.50
CA ILE A 83 -2.72 11.67 -16.83
C ILE A 83 -2.79 13.04 -17.50
N LYS A 84 -2.07 14.05 -17.01
CA LYS A 84 -1.99 15.38 -17.64
C LYS A 84 -1.37 15.34 -19.04
N CYS A 85 -0.32 14.55 -19.23
CA CYS A 85 0.27 14.30 -20.53
C CYS A 85 -0.73 13.74 -21.54
N ARG A 86 -1.52 12.76 -21.11
CA ARG A 86 -2.56 12.11 -21.94
C ARG A 86 -3.74 13.02 -22.27
N MET A 87 -4.06 13.97 -21.41
CA MET A 87 -5.17 14.91 -21.59
C MET A 87 -4.78 16.19 -22.34
N SER A 88 -3.48 16.48 -22.47
CA SER A 88 -3.00 17.71 -23.10
C SER A 88 -3.14 17.69 -24.63
N GLY A 89 -3.71 18.76 -25.17
CA GLY A 89 -3.72 19.05 -26.62
C GLY A 89 -2.44 19.69 -27.13
N ALA A 90 -1.75 20.49 -26.29
CA ALA A 90 -0.55 21.23 -26.67
C ALA A 90 0.70 20.33 -26.61
N SER A 91 1.49 20.33 -27.71
CA SER A 91 2.69 19.47 -27.82
C SER A 91 3.73 19.78 -26.75
N LEU A 92 4.02 21.05 -26.50
CA LEU A 92 5.03 21.47 -25.51
C LEU A 92 4.63 21.07 -24.08
N HIS A 93 3.37 21.31 -23.69
CA HIS A 93 2.88 20.90 -22.37
C HIS A 93 2.91 19.37 -22.20
N ARG A 94 2.61 18.62 -23.26
CA ARG A 94 2.73 17.15 -23.27
C ARG A 94 4.15 16.69 -23.01
N ILE A 95 5.14 17.33 -23.63
CA ILE A 95 6.56 17.01 -23.42
C ILE A 95 6.95 17.27 -21.96
N PHE A 96 6.60 18.43 -21.39
CA PHE A 96 6.91 18.73 -20.00
C PHE A 96 6.25 17.73 -19.02
N CYS A 97 4.99 17.36 -19.25
CA CYS A 97 4.33 16.36 -18.44
C CYS A 97 5.00 14.97 -18.57
N LEU A 98 5.45 14.59 -19.77
CA LEU A 98 6.16 13.33 -19.97
C LEU A 98 7.51 13.32 -19.27
N LEU A 99 8.28 14.40 -19.42
CA LEU A 99 9.57 14.57 -18.71
C LEU A 99 9.35 14.54 -17.18
N GLY A 100 8.33 15.24 -16.68
CA GLY A 100 7.93 15.20 -15.28
C GLY A 100 7.56 13.78 -14.80
N CYS A 101 6.84 13.03 -15.63
CA CYS A 101 6.50 11.63 -15.34
C CYS A 101 7.76 10.75 -15.22
N VAL A 102 8.68 10.86 -16.16
CA VAL A 102 9.95 10.09 -16.15
C VAL A 102 10.82 10.51 -14.97
N LEU A 103 11.00 11.80 -14.73
CA LEU A 103 11.82 12.30 -13.62
C LEU A 103 11.27 11.81 -12.27
N THR A 104 9.97 11.96 -12.05
CA THR A 104 9.36 11.53 -10.78
C THR A 104 9.36 10.01 -10.64
N PHE A 105 9.29 9.26 -11.73
CA PHE A 105 9.49 7.80 -11.71
C PHE A 105 10.91 7.42 -11.26
N LEU A 106 11.93 8.08 -11.80
CA LEU A 106 13.32 7.84 -11.39
C LEU A 106 13.55 8.21 -9.92
N LEU A 107 12.94 9.30 -9.43
CA LEU A 107 12.99 9.69 -8.01
C LEU A 107 12.26 8.66 -7.12
N ALA A 108 11.14 8.10 -7.60
CA ALA A 108 10.44 7.03 -6.90
C ALA A 108 11.30 5.75 -6.78
N LEU A 109 11.93 5.33 -7.89
CA LEU A 109 12.86 4.18 -7.92
C LEU A 109 14.08 4.40 -7.02
N GLY A 110 14.65 5.60 -7.04
CA GLY A 110 15.75 5.97 -6.15
C GLY A 110 15.36 6.03 -4.68
N SER A 111 14.06 6.11 -4.38
CA SER A 111 13.55 6.09 -3.00
C SER A 111 13.26 4.66 -2.51
N LYS A 112 12.63 3.82 -3.34
CA LYS A 112 12.34 2.42 -3.01
C LYS A 112 12.07 1.60 -4.29
N GLU A 113 12.56 0.37 -4.31
CA GLU A 113 12.48 -0.57 -5.44
C GLU A 113 11.05 -0.96 -5.86
N ASN A 114 10.08 -0.93 -4.93
CA ASN A 114 8.69 -1.25 -5.24
C ASN A 114 8.05 -0.27 -6.25
N ALA A 115 8.64 0.92 -6.44
CA ALA A 115 8.24 1.86 -7.46
C ALA A 115 8.41 1.32 -8.90
N ALA A 116 9.16 0.24 -9.11
CA ALA A 116 9.28 -0.43 -10.40
C ALA A 116 7.94 -0.93 -10.97
N MET A 117 6.88 -1.02 -10.14
CA MET A 117 5.52 -1.36 -10.60
C MET A 117 4.80 -0.20 -11.30
N LEU A 118 5.38 1.01 -11.38
CA LEU A 118 4.74 2.16 -11.99
C LEU A 118 4.34 1.93 -13.47
N PRO A 119 5.19 1.42 -14.36
CA PRO A 119 4.81 1.19 -15.76
C PRO A 119 3.58 0.27 -15.89
N ALA A 120 3.51 -0.79 -15.08
CA ALA A 120 2.36 -1.69 -15.04
C ALA A 120 1.09 -1.00 -14.49
N SER A 121 1.25 -0.11 -13.52
CA SER A 121 0.14 0.70 -13.00
C SER A 121 -0.35 1.74 -14.01
N LEU A 122 0.53 2.34 -14.80
CA LEU A 122 0.13 3.23 -15.91
C LEU A 122 -0.62 2.45 -16.99
N LEU A 123 -0.19 1.23 -17.31
CA LEU A 123 -0.92 0.35 -18.22
C LEU A 123 -2.32 0.00 -17.66
N LEU A 124 -2.42 -0.30 -16.38
CA LEU A 124 -3.72 -0.55 -15.73
C LEU A 124 -4.65 0.67 -15.83
N ILE A 125 -4.12 1.89 -15.64
CA ILE A 125 -4.87 3.14 -15.81
C ILE A 125 -5.33 3.30 -17.27
N GLU A 126 -4.48 3.01 -18.26
CA GLU A 126 -4.88 3.02 -19.68
C GLU A 126 -6.04 2.05 -19.95
N LEU A 127 -5.94 0.81 -19.45
CA LEU A 127 -6.95 -0.23 -19.66
C LEU A 127 -8.29 0.11 -19.01
N THR A 128 -8.28 0.78 -17.86
CA THR A 128 -9.50 1.09 -17.09
C THR A 128 -10.11 2.44 -17.44
N CYS A 129 -9.28 3.47 -17.64
CA CYS A 129 -9.72 4.86 -17.70
C CYS A 129 -9.85 5.42 -19.13
N TYR A 130 -9.25 4.78 -20.14
CA TYR A 130 -9.30 5.24 -21.52
C TYR A 130 -10.13 4.31 -22.41
N LYS A 131 -11.20 4.83 -23.08
CA LYS A 131 -12.22 4.05 -23.85
C LYS A 131 -11.67 3.27 -25.04
N LYS A 132 -10.53 3.66 -25.57
CA LYS A 132 -9.96 3.04 -26.76
C LYS A 132 -8.60 2.45 -26.42
N PHE A 133 -8.60 1.30 -25.81
CA PHE A 133 -7.56 0.32 -26.10
C PHE A 133 -7.85 -0.23 -27.50
N ASN A 134 -7.74 0.62 -28.51
CA ASN A 134 -7.65 0.17 -29.88
C ASN A 134 -6.26 -0.46 -30.00
N TRP A 135 -6.20 -1.75 -30.17
CA TRP A 135 -4.97 -2.49 -30.53
C TRP A 135 -4.32 -1.95 -31.83
N ARG A 136 -4.91 -0.96 -32.48
CA ARG A 136 -4.29 -0.17 -33.53
C ARG A 136 -3.44 0.97 -32.95
N PHE A 137 -2.52 0.63 -32.05
CA PHE A 137 -1.36 1.49 -31.88
C PHE A 137 -0.64 1.58 -33.21
N SER A 138 -0.12 2.77 -33.54
CA SER A 138 0.72 2.89 -34.74
C SER A 138 1.86 1.85 -34.62
N LYS A 139 2.25 1.23 -35.73
CA LYS A 139 3.33 0.23 -35.75
C LYS A 139 4.59 0.69 -35.00
N LYS A 140 4.84 2.01 -34.96
CA LYS A 140 5.90 2.64 -34.18
C LYS A 140 5.75 2.44 -32.67
N ILE A 141 4.54 2.53 -32.12
CA ILE A 141 4.29 2.35 -30.67
C ILE A 141 4.46 0.89 -30.26
N TYR A 142 4.02 -0.06 -31.10
CA TYR A 142 4.32 -1.48 -30.89
C TYR A 142 5.81 -1.75 -30.93
N PHE A 143 6.50 -1.18 -31.93
CA PHE A 143 7.95 -1.34 -32.07
C PHE A 143 8.68 -0.79 -30.83
N TRP A 144 8.44 0.45 -30.43
CA TRP A 144 9.10 1.01 -29.26
C TRP A 144 8.66 0.39 -27.95
N GLY A 145 7.38 -0.01 -27.82
CA GLY A 145 6.88 -0.77 -26.69
C GLY A 145 7.56 -2.15 -26.57
N SER A 146 7.74 -2.87 -27.68
CA SER A 146 8.45 -4.15 -27.69
C SER A 146 9.95 -3.97 -27.42
N VAL A 147 10.58 -2.89 -27.89
CA VAL A 147 11.97 -2.56 -27.57
C VAL A 147 12.13 -2.30 -26.07
N VAL A 148 11.26 -1.49 -25.46
CA VAL A 148 11.30 -1.22 -24.01
C VAL A 148 11.07 -2.50 -23.20
N ILE A 149 10.08 -3.32 -23.59
CA ILE A 149 9.84 -4.64 -22.97
C ILE A 149 11.04 -5.55 -23.16
N GLY A 150 11.62 -5.60 -24.36
CA GLY A 150 12.82 -6.38 -24.65
C GLY A 150 14.02 -5.96 -23.82
N VAL A 151 14.23 -4.65 -23.66
CA VAL A 151 15.31 -4.10 -22.81
C VAL A 151 15.05 -4.43 -21.34
N ILE A 152 13.80 -4.31 -20.85
CA ILE A 152 13.45 -4.71 -19.48
C ILE A 152 13.68 -6.21 -19.28
N ILE A 153 13.24 -7.04 -20.22
CA ILE A 153 13.48 -8.50 -20.17
C ILE A 153 14.98 -8.79 -20.20
N LEU A 154 15.76 -8.12 -21.06
CA LEU A 154 17.21 -8.28 -21.12
C LEU A 154 17.87 -7.89 -19.79
N ILE A 155 17.51 -6.74 -19.23
CA ILE A 155 18.02 -6.28 -17.92
C ILE A 155 17.65 -7.30 -16.83
N LEU A 156 16.40 -7.75 -16.79
CA LEU A 156 15.95 -8.76 -15.82
C LEU A 156 16.65 -10.10 -16.04
N THR A 157 16.89 -10.49 -17.31
CA THR A 157 17.60 -11.72 -17.64
C THR A 157 19.06 -11.63 -17.22
N VAL A 158 19.77 -10.55 -17.58
CA VAL A 158 21.17 -10.32 -17.14
C VAL A 158 21.24 -10.25 -15.61
N TRP A 159 20.30 -9.56 -14.96
CA TRP A 159 20.21 -9.48 -13.51
C TRP A 159 19.94 -10.85 -12.88
N PHE A 160 19.03 -11.65 -13.44
CA PHE A 160 18.64 -12.95 -12.92
C PHE A 160 19.72 -14.04 -13.18
N PHE A 161 20.41 -14.00 -14.30
CA PHE A 161 21.46 -14.96 -14.67
C PHE A 161 22.87 -14.52 -14.30
N SER A 162 23.07 -13.35 -13.68
CA SER A 162 24.37 -12.98 -13.09
C SER A 162 24.63 -13.90 -11.89
N PRO A 163 25.70 -14.73 -11.93
CA PRO A 163 25.96 -15.72 -10.87
C PRO A 163 26.02 -15.12 -9.47
N ASP A 164 26.63 -13.94 -9.33
CA ASP A 164 26.79 -13.24 -8.06
C ASP A 164 25.46 -12.75 -7.48
N ILE A 165 24.53 -12.35 -8.33
CA ILE A 165 23.22 -11.82 -7.94
C ILE A 165 22.25 -12.95 -7.62
N THR A 166 22.23 -14.02 -8.44
CA THR A 166 21.34 -15.18 -8.25
C THR A 166 21.66 -15.94 -6.95
N PHE A 167 22.94 -16.15 -6.66
CA PHE A 167 23.37 -16.78 -5.40
C PHE A 167 23.14 -15.88 -4.19
N SER A 168 23.40 -14.58 -4.30
CA SER A 168 23.18 -13.62 -3.23
C SER A 168 21.71 -13.52 -2.83
N TRP A 169 20.80 -13.56 -3.80
CA TRP A 169 19.37 -13.48 -3.58
C TRP A 169 18.79 -14.72 -2.86
N LEU A 170 19.16 -15.93 -3.31
CA LEU A 170 18.79 -17.17 -2.63
C LEU A 170 19.43 -17.28 -1.23
N ASN A 171 20.65 -16.75 -1.05
CA ASN A 171 21.31 -16.69 0.24
C ASN A 171 20.53 -15.82 1.26
N GLY A 172 19.73 -14.86 0.81
CA GLY A 172 18.85 -14.08 1.66
C GLY A 172 17.87 -14.93 2.49
N TYR A 173 17.47 -16.10 1.99
CA TYR A 173 16.61 -17.04 2.72
C TYR A 173 17.34 -17.80 3.84
N ARG A 174 18.67 -17.91 3.81
CA ARG A 174 19.45 -18.57 4.89
C ARG A 174 19.29 -17.88 6.24
N ASN A 175 19.01 -16.57 6.22
CA ASN A 175 18.84 -15.75 7.42
C ASN A 175 17.35 -15.55 7.77
N ARG A 176 16.43 -16.28 7.14
CA ARG A 176 15.01 -16.19 7.40
C ARG A 176 14.46 -17.44 8.07
N PRO A 177 13.48 -17.32 8.97
CA PRO A 177 12.86 -18.48 9.61
C PRO A 177 11.85 -19.20 8.69
N PHE A 178 11.91 -18.97 7.38
CA PHE A 178 11.03 -19.59 6.37
C PHE A 178 11.75 -19.80 5.05
N THR A 179 11.29 -20.78 4.31
CA THR A 179 11.74 -21.10 2.95
C THR A 179 10.98 -20.27 1.90
N LEU A 180 11.47 -20.28 0.65
CA LEU A 180 10.79 -19.67 -0.50
C LEU A 180 9.37 -20.24 -0.69
N THR A 181 9.20 -21.56 -0.57
CA THR A 181 7.90 -22.22 -0.72
C THR A 181 6.92 -21.81 0.35
N GLU A 182 7.34 -21.81 1.62
CA GLU A 182 6.53 -21.36 2.74
C GLU A 182 6.12 -19.90 2.58
N ARG A 183 7.03 -19.05 2.11
CA ARG A 183 6.73 -17.65 1.81
C ARG A 183 5.63 -17.52 0.76
N ILE A 184 5.81 -18.15 -0.42
CA ILE A 184 4.83 -18.07 -1.53
C ILE A 184 3.45 -18.57 -1.10
N LEU A 185 3.38 -19.61 -0.28
CA LEU A 185 2.13 -20.15 0.25
C LEU A 185 1.50 -19.24 1.33
N THR A 186 2.32 -18.51 2.08
CA THR A 186 1.85 -17.65 3.18
C THR A 186 1.40 -16.27 2.68
N GLU A 187 2.05 -15.70 1.67
CA GLU A 187 1.79 -14.33 1.20
C GLU A 187 0.34 -14.04 0.77
N PRO A 188 -0.42 -14.94 0.11
CA PRO A 188 -1.84 -14.70 -0.16
C PRO A 188 -2.67 -14.44 1.10
N ARG A 189 -2.36 -15.12 2.22
CA ARG A 189 -3.01 -14.89 3.51
C ARG A 189 -2.66 -13.51 4.07
N ILE A 190 -1.39 -13.09 3.90
CA ILE A 190 -0.90 -11.78 4.35
C ILE A 190 -1.53 -10.66 3.54
N VAL A 191 -1.60 -10.78 2.22
CA VAL A 191 -2.23 -9.76 1.36
C VAL A 191 -3.72 -9.60 1.70
N LEU A 192 -4.44 -10.68 1.96
CA LEU A 192 -5.82 -10.61 2.45
C LEU A 192 -5.92 -10.05 3.87
N PHE A 193 -4.95 -10.33 4.74
CA PHE A 193 -4.85 -9.70 6.05
C PHE A 193 -4.68 -8.19 5.93
N TYR A 194 -3.81 -7.69 5.04
CA TYR A 194 -3.69 -6.27 4.74
C TYR A 194 -5.01 -5.65 4.27
N LEU A 195 -5.70 -6.31 3.34
CA LEU A 195 -7.01 -5.85 2.88
C LEU A 195 -8.00 -5.77 4.05
N SER A 196 -7.98 -6.76 4.95
CA SER A 196 -8.83 -6.76 6.15
C SER A 196 -8.48 -5.65 7.15
N GLN A 197 -7.19 -5.28 7.28
CA GLN A 197 -6.74 -4.16 8.10
C GLN A 197 -7.18 -2.80 7.51
N ILE A 198 -7.21 -2.69 6.18
CA ILE A 198 -7.71 -1.49 5.49
C ILE A 198 -9.23 -1.37 5.64
N LEU A 199 -9.97 -2.47 5.56
CA LEU A 199 -11.44 -2.44 5.72
C LEU A 199 -11.90 -2.28 7.17
N PHE A 200 -11.12 -2.81 8.13
CA PHE A 200 -11.41 -2.79 9.57
C PHE A 200 -10.17 -2.33 10.35
N PRO A 201 -9.86 -1.00 10.32
CA PRO A 201 -8.62 -0.44 10.85
C PRO A 201 -8.66 -0.23 12.37
N LEU A 202 -8.94 -1.27 13.12
CA LEU A 202 -8.92 -1.20 14.57
C LEU A 202 -7.49 -1.10 15.09
N PRO A 203 -7.16 -0.17 16.01
CA PRO A 203 -5.81 0.04 16.52
C PRO A 203 -5.17 -1.22 17.16
N ASN A 204 -5.98 -2.12 17.71
CA ASN A 204 -5.52 -3.38 18.29
C ASN A 204 -5.07 -4.42 17.23
N ARG A 205 -5.47 -4.25 15.96
CA ARG A 205 -5.05 -5.09 14.83
C ARG A 205 -3.82 -4.57 14.10
N LEU A 206 -3.36 -3.36 14.45
CA LEU A 206 -2.21 -2.71 13.86
C LEU A 206 -1.01 -2.84 14.82
N SER A 207 0.13 -3.34 14.32
CA SER A 207 1.35 -3.57 15.10
C SER A 207 2.60 -3.40 14.25
N VAL A 208 3.74 -3.17 14.88
CA VAL A 208 5.04 -3.23 14.21
C VAL A 208 5.49 -4.67 13.98
N GLU A 209 4.93 -5.61 14.74
CA GLU A 209 5.19 -7.04 14.65
C GLU A 209 3.88 -7.81 14.72
N HIS A 210 3.79 -8.92 13.98
CA HIS A 210 2.62 -9.79 13.92
C HIS A 210 3.03 -11.25 14.04
N ASP A 211 2.27 -12.02 14.81
CA ASP A 211 2.41 -13.47 14.82
C ASP A 211 1.85 -14.05 13.51
N VAL A 212 2.71 -14.68 12.72
CA VAL A 212 2.35 -15.27 11.44
C VAL A 212 2.60 -16.77 11.48
N ILE A 213 1.55 -17.55 11.34
CA ILE A 213 1.67 -19.00 11.15
C ILE A 213 2.10 -19.24 9.70
N LEU A 214 3.25 -19.84 9.49
CA LEU A 214 3.76 -20.18 8.16
C LEU A 214 2.89 -21.25 7.49
N SER A 215 2.69 -21.11 6.19
CA SER A 215 2.00 -22.12 5.38
C SER A 215 3.04 -23.11 4.86
N THR A 216 3.03 -24.31 5.41
CA THR A 216 3.93 -25.40 5.01
C THR A 216 3.40 -26.21 3.82
N SER A 217 2.06 -26.18 3.62
CA SER A 217 1.38 -26.80 2.48
C SER A 217 0.08 -26.02 2.12
N PHE A 218 -0.60 -26.44 1.07
CA PHE A 218 -1.91 -25.86 0.69
C PHE A 218 -2.97 -26.04 1.79
N PHE A 219 -2.84 -27.04 2.66
CA PHE A 219 -3.82 -27.37 3.69
C PHE A 219 -3.33 -27.07 5.11
N GLN A 220 -2.08 -26.67 5.28
CA GLN A 220 -1.52 -26.34 6.58
C GLN A 220 -0.87 -24.96 6.56
N PRO A 221 -1.49 -24.01 7.28
CA PRO A 221 -2.79 -24.09 7.95
C PRO A 221 -3.96 -24.13 6.93
N TRP A 222 -5.12 -24.64 7.35
CA TRP A 222 -6.30 -24.80 6.47
C TRP A 222 -6.72 -23.51 5.73
N THR A 223 -6.36 -22.34 6.26
CA THR A 223 -6.64 -21.02 5.67
C THR A 223 -5.83 -20.71 4.41
N THR A 224 -4.78 -21.50 4.09
CA THR A 224 -3.89 -21.23 2.96
C THR A 224 -4.61 -21.35 1.61
N LEU A 225 -5.24 -22.50 1.35
CA LEU A 225 -5.97 -22.72 0.10
C LEU A 225 -7.15 -21.76 -0.10
N PRO A 226 -8.03 -21.51 0.90
CA PRO A 226 -9.06 -20.48 0.80
C PRO A 226 -8.51 -19.09 0.49
N ALA A 227 -7.35 -18.70 1.06
CA ALA A 227 -6.74 -17.41 0.80
C ALA A 227 -6.22 -17.30 -0.64
N ILE A 228 -5.59 -18.33 -1.17
CA ILE A 228 -5.15 -18.39 -2.57
C ILE A 228 -6.36 -18.24 -3.50
N LEU A 229 -7.41 -19.06 -3.29
CA LEU A 229 -8.62 -19.04 -4.11
C LEU A 229 -9.32 -17.68 -4.06
N LEU A 230 -9.44 -17.07 -2.87
CA LEU A 230 -10.06 -15.75 -2.71
C LEU A 230 -9.22 -14.65 -3.39
N THR A 231 -7.90 -14.70 -3.28
CA THR A 231 -7.00 -13.77 -3.99
C THR A 231 -7.19 -13.86 -5.50
N LEU A 232 -7.18 -15.07 -6.06
CA LEU A 232 -7.42 -15.31 -7.48
C LEU A 232 -8.83 -14.88 -7.92
N LEU A 233 -9.84 -15.14 -7.09
CA LEU A 233 -11.21 -14.70 -7.34
C LEU A 233 -11.32 -13.17 -7.39
N LEU A 234 -10.74 -12.46 -6.42
CA LEU A 234 -10.75 -11.00 -6.39
C LEU A 234 -10.02 -10.41 -7.61
N MET A 235 -8.88 -10.96 -7.98
CA MET A 235 -8.15 -10.55 -9.19
C MET A 235 -8.98 -10.82 -10.46
N GLY A 236 -9.58 -12.00 -10.59
CA GLY A 236 -10.46 -12.37 -11.71
C GLY A 236 -11.69 -11.48 -11.79
N LEU A 237 -12.34 -11.17 -10.66
CA LEU A 237 -13.43 -10.20 -10.58
C LEU A 237 -12.95 -8.80 -10.99
N GLY A 238 -11.78 -8.35 -10.54
CA GLY A 238 -11.17 -7.09 -10.96
C GLY A 238 -11.01 -7.03 -12.48
N ILE A 239 -10.42 -8.05 -13.08
CA ILE A 239 -10.21 -8.15 -14.54
C ILE A 239 -11.56 -8.10 -15.28
N SER A 240 -12.57 -8.84 -14.82
CA SER A 240 -13.90 -8.86 -15.44
C SER A 240 -14.62 -7.51 -15.41
N GLN A 241 -14.28 -6.65 -14.43
CA GLN A 241 -14.89 -5.32 -14.26
C GLN A 241 -14.17 -4.19 -15.01
N ILE A 242 -13.06 -4.43 -15.67
CA ILE A 242 -12.26 -3.40 -16.38
C ILE A 242 -13.14 -2.53 -17.28
N ARG A 243 -14.06 -3.15 -18.02
CA ARG A 243 -14.97 -2.43 -18.94
C ARG A 243 -16.28 -1.97 -18.29
N LYS A 244 -16.83 -2.73 -17.35
CA LYS A 244 -18.15 -2.49 -16.76
C LYS A 244 -18.10 -1.50 -15.59
N ARG A 245 -17.12 -1.67 -14.69
CA ARG A 245 -16.95 -0.89 -13.46
C ARG A 245 -15.47 -0.52 -13.27
N PRO A 246 -14.91 0.35 -14.13
CA PRO A 246 -13.46 0.62 -14.20
C PRO A 246 -12.86 1.11 -12.89
N ILE A 247 -13.60 1.86 -12.06
CA ILE A 247 -13.15 2.32 -10.74
C ILE A 247 -12.90 1.13 -9.79
N ILE A 248 -13.80 0.14 -9.78
CA ILE A 248 -13.64 -1.07 -8.95
C ILE A 248 -12.47 -1.90 -9.46
N ALA A 249 -12.37 -2.07 -10.78
CA ALA A 249 -11.26 -2.78 -11.40
C ALA A 249 -9.91 -2.13 -11.07
N LEU A 250 -9.82 -0.79 -11.22
CA LEU A 250 -8.62 -0.05 -10.89
C LEU A 250 -8.23 -0.23 -9.42
N ALA A 251 -9.17 -0.07 -8.49
CA ALA A 251 -8.91 -0.18 -7.06
C ALA A 251 -8.37 -1.57 -6.67
N VAL A 252 -9.06 -2.62 -7.10
CA VAL A 252 -8.70 -4.01 -6.76
C VAL A 252 -7.39 -4.42 -7.44
N LEU A 253 -7.27 -4.21 -8.75
CA LEU A 253 -6.08 -4.65 -9.50
C LEU A 253 -4.84 -3.83 -9.13
N PHE A 254 -4.98 -2.53 -8.83
CA PHE A 254 -3.88 -1.70 -8.37
C PHE A 254 -3.35 -2.16 -7.01
N PHE A 255 -4.24 -2.54 -6.09
CA PHE A 255 -3.86 -3.09 -4.80
C PHE A 255 -2.99 -4.35 -4.95
N PHE A 256 -3.46 -5.36 -5.68
CA PHE A 256 -2.70 -6.59 -5.87
C PHE A 256 -1.41 -6.37 -6.69
N LEU A 257 -1.47 -5.54 -7.74
CA LEU A 257 -0.33 -5.23 -8.60
C LEU A 257 0.84 -4.65 -7.80
N ASN A 258 0.57 -3.70 -6.90
CA ASN A 258 1.61 -3.04 -6.13
C ASN A 258 2.10 -3.85 -4.90
N HIS A 259 1.51 -5.01 -4.62
CA HIS A 259 2.05 -5.99 -3.67
C HIS A 259 3.01 -7.01 -4.33
N ILE A 260 3.07 -7.11 -5.67
CA ILE A 260 3.84 -8.17 -6.34
C ILE A 260 5.31 -8.17 -5.90
N ILE A 261 5.98 -7.02 -5.85
CA ILE A 261 7.41 -6.98 -5.50
C ILE A 261 7.65 -7.41 -4.05
N GLU A 262 6.89 -6.85 -3.10
CA GLU A 262 7.16 -7.05 -1.68
C GLU A 262 6.50 -8.31 -1.10
N SER A 263 5.50 -8.88 -1.79
CA SER A 263 4.70 -10.03 -1.32
C SER A 263 4.83 -11.26 -2.23
N THR A 264 6.00 -11.50 -2.83
CA THR A 264 6.26 -12.71 -3.61
C THR A 264 7.57 -13.37 -3.22
N VAL A 265 8.55 -13.37 -4.14
CA VAL A 265 9.75 -14.20 -4.04
C VAL A 265 10.92 -13.55 -3.28
N ILE A 266 10.89 -12.24 -3.03
CA ILE A 266 12.01 -11.54 -2.39
C ILE A 266 12.05 -11.89 -0.88
N PRO A 267 13.20 -12.26 -0.29
CA PRO A 267 13.32 -12.73 1.10
C PRO A 267 13.21 -11.58 2.12
N LEU A 268 12.11 -10.85 2.07
CA LEU A 268 11.75 -9.79 3.03
C LEU A 268 10.99 -10.38 4.21
N GLU A 269 10.84 -9.60 5.29
CA GLU A 269 9.90 -9.94 6.37
C GLU A 269 8.48 -10.17 5.79
N LEU A 270 7.70 -11.04 6.44
CA LEU A 270 6.38 -11.41 5.91
C LEU A 270 5.39 -10.25 6.01
N VAL A 271 5.29 -9.59 7.15
CA VAL A 271 4.27 -8.55 7.40
C VAL A 271 4.89 -7.22 7.79
N PHE A 272 4.58 -6.17 7.01
CA PHE A 272 4.79 -4.78 7.40
C PHE A 272 3.65 -3.90 6.91
N GLU A 273 3.03 -3.14 7.81
CA GLU A 273 1.87 -2.29 7.50
C GLU A 273 2.19 -1.18 6.49
N HIS A 274 3.41 -0.63 6.51
CA HIS A 274 3.83 0.42 5.58
C HIS A 274 3.82 -0.02 4.11
N ARG A 275 3.80 -1.32 3.82
CA ARG A 275 3.64 -1.85 2.45
C ARG A 275 2.29 -1.49 1.84
N ASN A 276 1.28 -1.23 2.69
CA ASN A 276 -0.04 -0.82 2.24
C ASN A 276 -0.12 0.65 1.82
N TYR A 277 0.91 1.47 2.08
CA TYR A 277 0.86 2.90 1.86
C TYR A 277 0.52 3.24 0.41
N LEU A 278 1.25 2.72 -0.55
CA LEU A 278 1.00 2.91 -1.98
C LEU A 278 -0.17 2.05 -2.50
N PRO A 279 -0.25 0.73 -2.25
CA PRO A 279 -1.31 -0.10 -2.80
C PRO A 279 -2.72 0.32 -2.40
N SER A 280 -2.91 0.89 -1.21
CA SER A 280 -4.24 1.29 -0.71
C SER A 280 -4.82 2.55 -1.35
N MET A 281 -4.04 3.33 -2.10
CA MET A 281 -4.44 4.70 -2.52
C MET A 281 -5.73 4.76 -3.33
N PHE A 282 -6.02 3.77 -4.16
CA PHE A 282 -7.24 3.73 -4.95
C PHE A 282 -8.38 2.92 -4.32
N LEU A 283 -8.15 2.21 -3.20
CA LEU A 283 -9.21 1.43 -2.54
C LEU A 283 -10.33 2.31 -1.97
N PHE A 284 -10.04 3.56 -1.63
CA PHE A 284 -11.03 4.50 -1.13
C PHE A 284 -11.88 5.16 -2.23
N LEU A 285 -11.46 5.06 -3.49
CA LEU A 285 -12.17 5.65 -4.62
C LEU A 285 -13.56 5.01 -4.89
N PRO A 286 -13.72 3.66 -4.89
CA PRO A 286 -15.05 3.04 -4.96
C PRO A 286 -15.95 3.43 -3.76
N ILE A 287 -15.37 3.54 -2.55
CA ILE A 287 -16.10 3.93 -1.33
C ILE A 287 -16.65 5.35 -1.48
N ALA A 288 -15.80 6.31 -1.84
CA ALA A 288 -16.20 7.70 -2.05
C ALA A 288 -17.24 7.84 -3.19
N THR A 289 -17.07 7.06 -4.26
CA THR A 289 -17.99 7.04 -5.39
C THR A 289 -19.35 6.48 -4.99
N GLY A 290 -19.37 5.36 -4.27
CA GLY A 290 -20.60 4.73 -3.77
C GLY A 290 -21.33 5.63 -2.78
N PHE A 291 -20.60 6.25 -1.84
CA PHE A 291 -21.19 7.23 -0.91
C PHE A 291 -21.83 8.39 -1.65
N LYS A 292 -21.11 9.01 -2.60
CA LYS A 292 -21.65 10.15 -3.36
C LYS A 292 -22.87 9.77 -4.19
N TRP A 293 -22.87 8.59 -4.79
CA TRP A 293 -24.03 8.08 -5.53
C TRP A 293 -25.24 7.89 -4.60
N LEU A 294 -25.05 7.27 -3.43
CA LEU A 294 -26.12 7.03 -2.46
C LEU A 294 -26.67 8.35 -1.91
N TYR A 295 -25.78 9.28 -1.56
CA TYR A 295 -26.15 10.62 -1.09
C TYR A 295 -27.02 11.36 -2.13
N ASP A 296 -26.60 11.39 -3.40
CA ASP A 296 -27.35 12.05 -4.46
C ASP A 296 -28.72 11.38 -4.73
N TYR A 297 -28.77 10.05 -4.63
CA TYR A 297 -30.01 9.30 -4.76
C TYR A 297 -31.02 9.67 -3.68
N CYS A 298 -30.59 9.73 -2.42
CA CYS A 298 -31.44 10.14 -1.30
C CYS A 298 -31.85 11.62 -1.38
N ALA A 299 -30.92 12.50 -1.77
CA ALA A 299 -31.19 13.92 -1.95
C ALA A 299 -32.24 14.21 -3.04
N ALA A 300 -32.13 13.51 -4.17
CA ALA A 300 -33.08 13.63 -5.27
C ALA A 300 -34.51 13.22 -4.87
N LYS A 301 -34.64 12.28 -3.95
CA LYS A 301 -35.91 11.82 -3.39
C LYS A 301 -36.39 12.62 -2.16
N LYS A 302 -35.70 13.71 -1.81
CA LYS A 302 -35.96 14.53 -0.62
C LYS A 302 -36.11 13.70 0.67
N GLN A 303 -35.35 12.61 0.79
CA GLN A 303 -35.40 11.75 1.97
C GLN A 303 -34.61 12.35 3.12
N PRO A 304 -35.07 12.23 4.39
CA PRO A 304 -34.32 12.70 5.56
C PRO A 304 -33.01 11.92 5.78
N LEU A 305 -32.85 10.83 5.07
CA LEU A 305 -31.67 9.95 5.11
C LEU A 305 -30.36 10.67 4.70
N THR A 306 -30.43 11.78 3.95
CA THR A 306 -29.24 12.56 3.56
C THR A 306 -28.46 13.10 4.77
N GLY A 307 -29.16 13.59 5.77
CA GLY A 307 -28.53 14.05 7.04
C GLY A 307 -27.87 12.89 7.79
N ILE A 308 -28.54 11.74 7.85
CA ILE A 308 -28.00 10.53 8.48
C ILE A 308 -26.74 10.04 7.74
N LEU A 309 -26.76 9.99 6.42
CA LEU A 309 -25.59 9.60 5.61
C LEU A 309 -24.40 10.55 5.84
N PHE A 310 -24.65 11.85 5.88
CA PHE A 310 -23.61 12.82 6.19
C PHE A 310 -23.07 12.65 7.60
N GLY A 311 -23.94 12.45 8.58
CA GLY A 311 -23.55 12.16 9.97
C GLY A 311 -22.70 10.89 10.08
N LEU A 312 -23.08 9.81 9.37
CA LEU A 312 -22.29 8.57 9.32
C LEU A 312 -20.92 8.77 8.66
N LEU A 313 -20.83 9.61 7.62
CA LEU A 313 -19.54 9.94 7.02
C LEU A 313 -18.65 10.69 8.00
N VAL A 314 -19.19 11.70 8.70
CA VAL A 314 -18.43 12.44 9.71
C VAL A 314 -17.97 11.48 10.83
N LEU A 315 -18.87 10.63 11.30
CA LEU A 315 -18.53 9.63 12.32
C LEU A 315 -17.41 8.68 11.85
N LEU A 316 -17.46 8.23 10.60
CA LEU A 316 -16.39 7.40 10.00
C LEU A 316 -15.06 8.17 9.99
N MET A 317 -15.05 9.43 9.53
CA MET A 317 -13.83 10.24 9.48
C MET A 317 -13.26 10.49 10.88
N VAL A 318 -14.10 10.81 11.85
CA VAL A 318 -13.71 10.98 13.25
C VAL A 318 -13.15 9.67 13.81
N SER A 319 -13.81 8.55 13.56
CA SER A 319 -13.34 7.24 14.02
C SER A 319 -11.98 6.85 13.44
N LEU A 320 -11.74 7.12 12.15
CA LEU A 320 -10.44 6.91 11.52
C LEU A 320 -9.37 7.85 12.13
N GLY A 321 -9.71 9.12 12.37
CA GLY A 321 -8.82 10.08 13.03
C GLY A 321 -8.45 9.66 14.44
N ILE A 322 -9.41 9.23 15.25
CA ILE A 322 -9.18 8.69 16.60
C ILE A 322 -8.32 7.44 16.52
N GLY A 323 -8.61 6.51 15.59
CA GLY A 323 -7.82 5.32 15.36
C GLY A 323 -6.36 5.63 15.01
N THR A 324 -6.12 6.62 14.15
CA THR A 324 -4.78 7.11 13.79
C THR A 324 -4.08 7.74 14.98
N TYR A 325 -4.78 8.58 15.75
CA TYR A 325 -4.25 9.19 16.97
C TYR A 325 -3.85 8.14 18.00
N THR A 326 -4.74 7.18 18.28
CA THR A 326 -4.49 6.08 19.21
C THR A 326 -3.29 5.23 18.75
N ARG A 327 -3.18 4.98 17.45
CA ARG A 327 -2.03 4.25 16.91
C ARG A 327 -0.72 5.04 17.07
N ASN A 328 -0.74 6.36 16.88
CA ASN A 328 0.42 7.21 17.10
C ASN A 328 0.88 7.26 18.57
N LEU A 329 -0.02 7.09 19.55
CA LEU A 329 0.37 6.97 20.95
C LEU A 329 1.28 5.76 21.19
N ALA A 330 1.06 4.66 20.51
CA ALA A 330 1.96 3.49 20.59
C ALA A 330 3.37 3.80 20.05
N TRP A 331 3.50 4.76 19.13
CA TRP A 331 4.77 5.22 18.54
C TRP A 331 5.44 6.36 19.30
N ALA A 332 4.93 6.77 20.45
CA ALA A 332 5.44 7.91 21.21
C ALA A 332 6.86 7.66 21.74
N THR A 333 7.15 6.42 22.18
CA THR A 333 8.49 5.97 22.65
C THR A 333 8.77 4.56 22.15
N GLU A 334 10.06 4.18 22.13
CA GLU A 334 10.42 2.79 21.79
C GLU A 334 9.82 1.78 22.78
N VAL A 335 9.82 2.11 24.07
CA VAL A 335 9.22 1.26 25.11
C VAL A 335 7.73 1.07 24.89
N SER A 336 6.97 2.14 24.58
CA SER A 336 5.52 2.03 24.29
C SER A 336 5.25 1.21 23.04
N LEU A 337 6.09 1.37 21.99
CA LEU A 337 5.96 0.64 20.72
C LEU A 337 6.18 -0.87 20.91
N TRP A 338 7.28 -1.24 21.57
CA TRP A 338 7.61 -2.65 21.74
C TRP A 338 6.72 -3.34 22.81
N ARG A 339 6.21 -2.58 23.78
CA ARG A 339 5.20 -3.07 24.73
C ARG A 339 3.85 -3.35 24.05
N ASP A 340 3.45 -2.50 23.10
CA ASP A 340 2.27 -2.73 22.25
C ASP A 340 2.48 -3.95 21.35
N ALA A 341 3.65 -4.08 20.71
CA ALA A 341 4.00 -5.21 19.86
C ALA A 341 4.03 -6.54 20.62
N MET A 342 4.62 -6.58 21.81
CA MET A 342 4.65 -7.75 22.68
C MET A 342 3.24 -8.27 23.00
N LYS A 343 2.29 -7.36 23.26
CA LYS A 343 0.89 -7.74 23.55
C LYS A 343 0.17 -8.34 22.33
N LYS A 344 0.57 -7.90 21.11
CA LYS A 344 -0.10 -8.26 19.86
C LYS A 344 0.57 -9.43 19.12
N ALA A 345 1.85 -9.67 19.42
CA ALA A 345 2.62 -10.78 18.88
C ALA A 345 3.32 -11.56 20.01
N PRO A 346 2.56 -12.25 20.89
CA PRO A 346 3.11 -12.92 22.05
C PRO A 346 3.99 -14.14 21.71
N GLN A 347 3.88 -14.68 20.49
CA GLN A 347 4.70 -15.82 20.03
C GLN A 347 5.99 -15.37 19.34
N SER A 348 6.17 -14.05 19.08
CA SER A 348 7.40 -13.52 18.49
C SER A 348 8.41 -13.17 19.59
N ALA A 349 9.61 -13.74 19.50
CA ALA A 349 10.72 -13.41 20.41
C ALA A 349 11.25 -11.98 20.21
N ARG A 350 11.10 -11.42 18.99
CA ARG A 350 11.68 -10.11 18.61
C ARG A 350 11.16 -8.94 19.46
N PRO A 351 9.84 -8.71 19.65
CA PRO A 351 9.34 -7.64 20.52
C PRO A 351 9.82 -7.79 21.97
N LEU A 352 9.85 -9.02 22.47
CA LEU A 352 10.32 -9.32 23.83
C LEU A 352 11.78 -8.96 24.01
N THR A 353 12.64 -9.39 23.08
CA THR A 353 14.09 -9.12 23.15
C THR A 353 14.37 -7.61 23.07
N ILE A 354 13.73 -6.90 22.14
CA ILE A 354 13.97 -5.46 21.97
C ILE A 354 13.42 -4.69 23.18
N LEU A 355 12.24 -5.04 23.69
CA LEU A 355 11.69 -4.40 24.89
C LEU A 355 12.60 -4.62 26.10
N ALA A 356 13.10 -5.84 26.32
CA ALA A 356 14.03 -6.13 27.39
C ALA A 356 15.31 -5.28 27.28
N CYS A 357 15.89 -5.17 26.07
CA CYS A 357 17.06 -4.32 25.84
C CYS A 357 16.76 -2.83 26.13
N GLN A 358 15.60 -2.32 25.73
CA GLN A 358 15.21 -0.93 25.97
C GLN A 358 14.96 -0.63 27.45
N LEU A 359 14.40 -1.58 28.21
CA LEU A 359 14.20 -1.45 29.65
C LEU A 359 15.54 -1.54 30.43
N TYR A 360 16.49 -2.31 29.91
CA TYR A 360 17.81 -2.53 30.55
C TYR A 360 18.80 -1.40 30.24
N TYR A 361 18.93 -1.02 28.95
CA TYR A 361 19.95 -0.07 28.48
C TYR A 361 19.38 1.28 28.06
N GLY A 362 18.06 1.43 28.02
CA GLY A 362 17.41 2.64 27.51
C GLY A 362 17.53 3.84 28.48
N PRO A 363 17.29 5.06 28.00
CA PRO A 363 17.41 6.28 28.81
C PRO A 363 16.43 6.35 30.00
N ALA A 364 15.40 5.50 30.03
CA ALA A 364 14.46 5.38 31.13
C ALA A 364 14.77 4.21 32.10
N ALA A 365 15.94 3.57 31.97
CA ALA A 365 16.31 2.44 32.81
C ALA A 365 16.36 2.81 34.30
N THR A 366 15.59 2.08 35.09
CA THR A 366 15.58 2.19 36.57
C THR A 366 15.73 0.81 37.19
N SER A 367 16.13 0.73 38.44
CA SER A 367 16.27 -0.54 39.15
C SER A 367 15.01 -1.40 39.17
N CYS A 368 13.83 -0.77 39.16
CA CYS A 368 12.51 -1.44 39.08
C CYS A 368 12.31 -2.11 37.71
N LEU A 369 12.73 -1.46 36.61
CA LEU A 369 12.58 -1.95 35.25
C LEU A 369 13.57 -3.07 34.91
N TYR A 370 14.67 -3.18 35.65
CA TYR A 370 15.65 -4.23 35.48
C TYR A 370 15.07 -5.64 35.70
N ASN A 371 14.28 -5.83 36.75
CA ASN A 371 13.61 -7.11 37.01
C ASN A 371 12.55 -7.44 35.95
N GLU A 372 11.81 -6.44 35.46
CA GLU A 372 10.90 -6.60 34.32
C GLU A 372 11.66 -7.04 33.07
N ALA A 373 12.79 -6.39 32.76
CA ALA A 373 13.64 -6.69 31.60
C ALA A 373 14.15 -8.15 31.65
N LEU A 374 14.62 -8.62 32.80
CA LEU A 374 15.09 -9.99 32.96
C LEU A 374 13.98 -11.03 32.70
N ARG A 375 12.80 -10.84 33.29
CA ARG A 375 11.64 -11.73 33.04
C ARG A 375 11.28 -11.79 31.57
N ILE A 376 11.22 -10.63 30.90
CA ILE A 376 10.90 -10.54 29.48
C ILE A 376 11.98 -11.24 28.63
N TYR A 377 13.26 -11.07 28.99
CA TYR A 377 14.36 -11.72 28.29
C TYR A 377 14.34 -13.25 28.44
N GLU A 378 14.05 -13.77 29.61
CA GLU A 378 13.88 -15.21 29.84
C GLU A 378 12.74 -15.79 28.98
N ASN A 379 11.59 -15.09 28.90
CA ASN A 379 10.51 -15.48 28.03
C ASN A 379 10.92 -15.45 26.54
N ALA A 380 11.65 -14.43 26.11
CA ALA A 380 12.16 -14.35 24.74
C ALA A 380 13.09 -15.52 24.41
N ARG A 381 13.97 -15.89 25.35
CA ARG A 381 14.89 -17.03 25.21
C ARG A 381 14.14 -18.35 25.05
N THR A 382 13.09 -18.56 25.81
CA THR A 382 12.29 -19.80 25.72
C THR A 382 11.53 -19.90 24.40
N LEU A 383 11.10 -18.77 23.81
CA LEU A 383 10.46 -18.74 22.49
C LEU A 383 11.45 -18.95 21.35
N SER A 384 12.69 -18.45 21.48
CA SER A 384 13.72 -18.61 20.45
C SER A 384 14.30 -20.04 20.37
N LEU A 385 14.06 -20.87 21.39
CA LEU A 385 14.48 -22.28 21.44
C LEU A 385 13.40 -23.25 20.90
N LYS A 386 12.19 -22.78 20.63
CA LYS A 386 11.10 -23.50 19.96
C LYS A 386 11.11 -23.24 18.46
#